data_8628bbee0c594e6d583b7b0134dc4585
#
_entry.id   8628bbee0c594e6d583b7b0134dc4585
#
_cell.length_a   1.000
_cell.length_b   1.000
_cell.length_c   1.000
_cell.angle_alpha   90.00
_cell.angle_beta   90.00
_cell.angle_gamma   90.00
#
_symmetry.space_group_name_H-M   'P 1'
#
loop_
_entity.id
_entity.type
_entity.pdbx_description
1 polymer ?
#
loop_
_entity_poly.entity_id
_entity_poly.type
_entity_poly.pdbx_seq_one_letter_code
_entity_poly.pdbx_strand_id
1 'polypeptide(L)'
;MAFLIVYITEAHPSDVWQMQSNIKDQVVFASPKNEEDRAFVAGACVRKLGIKFPAVLDEFGNSTEKSYTGWPDRLYLIDGQGKIAYKSKPGPFGFKPDDLAAALLRVTAVQARR
;
A
#
# COMPACT_ATOMS: atom_id res chain seq x y z
N MET A 1 3.69 -9.42 14.85
CA MET A 1 2.97 -8.55 13.88
C MET A 1 3.75 -8.51 12.58
N ALA A 2 3.07 -8.73 11.48
CA ALA A 2 3.68 -8.67 10.15
C ALA A 2 3.11 -7.47 9.38
N PHE A 3 3.98 -6.78 8.64
CA PHE A 3 3.59 -5.70 7.73
C PHE A 3 3.83 -6.17 6.29
N LEU A 4 2.85 -5.92 5.43
CA LEU A 4 2.92 -6.28 4.03
C LEU A 4 2.50 -5.08 3.19
N ILE A 5 3.31 -4.77 2.18
CA ILE A 5 2.96 -3.76 1.19
C ILE A 5 2.47 -4.47 -0.07
N VAL A 6 1.32 -4.06 -0.57
CA VAL A 6 0.81 -4.52 -1.86
C VAL A 6 0.90 -3.36 -2.84
N TYR A 7 1.72 -3.51 -3.86
CA TYR A 7 1.89 -2.51 -4.90
C TYR A 7 0.77 -2.65 -5.94
N ILE A 8 0.00 -1.58 -6.11
CA ILE A 8 -1.18 -1.54 -6.99
C ILE A 8 -0.96 -0.54 -8.12
N THR A 9 -2.01 -0.16 -8.83
CA THR A 9 -1.95 0.82 -9.92
C THR A 9 -1.37 2.15 -9.46
N GLU A 10 -0.48 2.73 -10.27
CA GLU A 10 0.13 4.03 -10.01
C GLU A 10 -0.94 5.11 -9.94
N ALA A 11 -0.87 5.96 -8.90
CA ALA A 11 -1.75 7.13 -8.79
C ALA A 11 -1.17 8.34 -9.52
N HIS A 12 0.15 8.49 -9.53
CA HIS A 12 0.83 9.66 -10.09
C HIS A 12 2.00 9.28 -10.98
N PRO A 13 1.77 8.53 -12.08
CA PRO A 13 2.85 8.25 -13.03
C PRO A 13 3.20 9.49 -13.83
N SER A 14 4.39 9.51 -14.43
CA SER A 14 4.90 10.67 -15.16
C SER A 14 4.08 11.05 -16.38
N ASP A 15 3.39 10.09 -16.99
CA ASP A 15 2.60 10.27 -18.21
C ASP A 15 1.12 10.60 -17.96
N VAL A 16 0.68 10.65 -16.69
CA VAL A 16 -0.70 10.97 -16.32
C VAL A 16 -0.74 12.17 -15.39
N TRP A 17 -0.34 12.00 -14.13
CA TRP A 17 -0.37 13.08 -13.14
C TRP A 17 0.81 12.92 -12.18
N GLN A 18 1.87 13.67 -12.41
CA GLN A 18 3.09 13.62 -11.60
C GLN A 18 2.98 14.54 -10.39
N MET A 19 3.45 14.07 -9.24
CA MET A 19 3.54 14.86 -8.02
C MET A 19 4.96 15.34 -7.75
N GLN A 20 5.07 16.55 -7.19
CA GLN A 20 6.37 17.13 -6.82
C GLN A 20 7.15 16.25 -5.83
N SER A 21 6.45 15.60 -4.90
CA SER A 21 7.08 14.68 -3.95
C SER A 21 7.78 13.50 -4.65
N ASN A 22 7.19 12.97 -5.73
CA ASN A 22 7.81 11.89 -6.51
C ASN A 22 9.10 12.36 -7.17
N ILE A 23 9.13 13.58 -7.68
CA ILE A 23 10.34 14.17 -8.29
C ILE A 23 11.42 14.31 -7.23
N LYS A 24 11.09 14.83 -6.07
CA LYS A 24 12.02 15.00 -4.95
C LYS A 24 12.61 13.68 -4.48
N ASP A 25 11.79 12.63 -4.39
CA ASP A 25 12.20 11.31 -3.92
C ASP A 25 12.82 10.45 -5.04
N GLN A 26 12.93 10.98 -6.25
CA GLN A 26 13.48 10.28 -7.43
C GLN A 26 12.68 9.02 -7.80
N VAL A 27 11.37 9.06 -7.62
CA VAL A 27 10.44 7.97 -7.97
C VAL A 27 9.50 8.39 -9.09
N VAL A 28 10.06 8.92 -10.17
CA VAL A 28 9.31 9.37 -11.35
C VAL A 28 9.31 8.26 -12.39
N PHE A 29 8.13 7.69 -12.68
CA PHE A 29 7.98 6.61 -13.63
C PHE A 29 6.71 6.79 -14.44
N ALA A 30 6.75 6.38 -15.72
CA ALA A 30 5.57 6.29 -16.56
C ALA A 30 4.67 5.14 -16.13
N SER A 31 3.39 5.16 -16.55
CA SER A 31 2.46 4.06 -16.28
C SER A 31 3.01 2.73 -16.79
N PRO A 32 3.04 1.67 -15.95
CA PRO A 32 3.41 0.35 -16.42
C PRO A 32 2.48 -0.15 -17.52
N LYS A 33 3.03 -0.82 -18.54
CA LYS A 33 2.28 -1.37 -19.66
C LYS A 33 1.99 -2.86 -19.51
N ASN A 34 2.68 -3.54 -18.61
CA ASN A 34 2.56 -4.96 -18.36
C ASN A 34 3.07 -5.31 -16.95
N GLU A 35 2.98 -6.59 -16.56
CA GLU A 35 3.45 -7.04 -15.24
C GLU A 35 4.94 -6.81 -15.02
N GLU A 36 5.76 -7.00 -16.05
CA GLU A 36 7.21 -6.80 -15.93
C GLU A 36 7.55 -5.34 -15.65
N ASP A 37 6.90 -4.41 -16.34
CA ASP A 37 7.06 -2.97 -16.08
C ASP A 37 6.62 -2.62 -14.67
N ARG A 38 5.48 -3.15 -14.22
CA ARG A 38 5.00 -2.91 -12.85
C ARG A 38 5.98 -3.43 -11.82
N ALA A 39 6.51 -4.63 -12.02
CA ALA A 39 7.50 -5.21 -11.13
C ALA A 39 8.78 -4.37 -11.06
N PHE A 40 9.25 -3.86 -12.20
CA PHE A 40 10.42 -2.98 -12.25
C PHE A 40 10.18 -1.68 -11.48
N VAL A 41 9.04 -1.02 -11.70
CA VAL A 41 8.70 0.24 -11.02
C VAL A 41 8.52 0.00 -9.52
N ALA A 42 7.81 -1.05 -9.13
CA ALA A 42 7.60 -1.41 -7.73
C ALA A 42 8.94 -1.67 -7.02
N GLY A 43 9.82 -2.44 -7.63
CA GLY A 43 11.13 -2.72 -7.08
C GLY A 43 11.98 -1.47 -6.92
N ALA A 44 11.95 -0.57 -7.90
CA ALA A 44 12.67 0.70 -7.83
C ALA A 44 12.12 1.60 -6.71
N CYS A 45 10.81 1.67 -6.54
CA CYS A 45 10.18 2.44 -5.47
C CYS A 45 10.56 1.89 -4.09
N VAL A 46 10.50 0.57 -3.92
CA VAL A 46 10.87 -0.09 -2.65
C VAL A 46 12.32 0.24 -2.28
N ARG A 47 13.24 0.14 -3.25
CA ARG A 47 14.66 0.44 -3.00
C ARG A 47 14.90 1.93 -2.70
N LYS A 48 14.35 2.81 -3.51
CA LYS A 48 14.59 4.26 -3.38
C LYS A 48 13.94 4.87 -2.14
N LEU A 49 12.78 4.36 -1.72
CA LEU A 49 12.09 4.83 -0.52
C LEU A 49 12.57 4.12 0.75
N GLY A 50 13.48 3.15 0.63
CA GLY A 50 14.02 2.44 1.78
C GLY A 50 13.01 1.57 2.51
N ILE A 51 12.03 1.03 1.81
CA ILE A 51 11.00 0.17 2.39
C ILE A 51 11.63 -1.18 2.76
N LYS A 52 11.49 -1.57 4.03
CA LYS A 52 12.06 -2.81 4.57
C LYS A 52 11.04 -3.92 4.82
N PHE A 53 9.76 -3.64 4.69
CA PHE A 53 8.71 -4.64 4.82
C PHE A 53 8.65 -5.52 3.58
N PRO A 54 8.18 -6.78 3.69
CA PRO A 54 7.87 -7.56 2.51
C PRO A 54 6.87 -6.80 1.62
N ALA A 55 7.12 -6.82 0.33
CA ALA A 55 6.26 -6.18 -0.65
C ALA A 55 5.88 -7.19 -1.72
N VAL A 56 4.61 -7.22 -2.08
CA VAL A 56 4.08 -8.06 -3.16
C VAL A 56 3.46 -7.19 -4.23
N LEU A 57 3.33 -7.75 -5.41
CA LEU A 57 2.81 -7.07 -6.58
C LEU A 57 1.41 -7.55 -6.87
N ASP A 58 0.47 -6.62 -7.05
CA ASP A 58 -0.86 -6.97 -7.55
C ASP A 58 -0.77 -7.41 -9.02
N GLU A 59 -1.69 -8.26 -9.44
CA GLU A 59 -1.80 -8.66 -10.84
C GLU A 59 -2.02 -7.43 -11.73
N PHE A 60 -1.55 -7.48 -12.96
CA PHE A 60 -1.74 -6.38 -13.88
C PHE A 60 -3.23 -6.10 -14.16
N GLY A 61 -4.10 -7.09 -13.97
CA GLY A 61 -5.55 -6.93 -14.01
C GLY A 61 -6.16 -6.28 -12.77
N ASN A 62 -5.34 -5.98 -11.75
CA ASN A 62 -5.73 -5.24 -10.54
C ASN A 62 -6.77 -5.94 -9.67
N SER A 63 -6.69 -7.27 -9.55
CA SER A 63 -7.66 -8.06 -8.78
C SER A 63 -7.67 -7.69 -7.29
N THR A 64 -6.51 -7.52 -6.67
CA THR A 64 -6.41 -7.14 -5.25
C THR A 64 -6.91 -5.71 -5.04
N GLU A 65 -6.47 -4.78 -5.88
CA GLU A 65 -6.93 -3.39 -5.81
C GLU A 65 -8.46 -3.31 -5.86
N LYS A 66 -9.08 -4.05 -6.78
CA LYS A 66 -10.53 -4.06 -6.94
C LYS A 66 -11.23 -4.70 -5.74
N SER A 67 -10.74 -5.83 -5.25
CA SER A 67 -11.33 -6.54 -4.12
C SER A 67 -11.28 -5.73 -2.83
N TYR A 68 -10.19 -4.99 -2.61
CA TYR A 68 -10.01 -4.19 -1.40
C TYR A 68 -10.38 -2.72 -1.58
N THR A 69 -10.77 -2.29 -2.78
CA THR A 69 -11.00 -0.88 -3.10
C THR A 69 -9.80 -0.04 -2.66
N GLY A 70 -8.61 -0.45 -3.11
CA GLY A 70 -7.34 0.05 -2.57
C GLY A 70 -6.83 1.36 -3.16
N TRP A 71 -7.27 1.71 -4.37
CA TRP A 71 -6.74 2.87 -5.07
C TRP A 71 -7.27 4.18 -4.48
N PRO A 72 -6.49 5.26 -4.36
CA PRO A 72 -5.06 5.37 -4.67
C PRO A 72 -4.15 4.75 -3.61
N ASP A 73 -4.58 4.63 -2.39
CA ASP A 73 -3.93 3.92 -1.31
C ASP A 73 -4.94 3.61 -0.20
N ARG A 74 -4.67 2.56 0.58
CA ARG A 74 -5.55 2.17 1.68
C ARG A 74 -4.82 1.32 2.70
N LEU A 75 -5.21 1.48 3.96
CA LEU A 75 -4.65 0.70 5.07
C LEU A 75 -5.67 -0.30 5.59
N TYR A 76 -5.21 -1.52 5.88
CA TYR A 76 -6.01 -2.59 6.46
C TYR A 76 -5.25 -3.22 7.62
N LEU A 77 -5.98 -3.59 8.67
CA LEU A 77 -5.47 -4.43 9.75
C LEU A 77 -6.28 -5.71 9.78
N ILE A 78 -5.60 -6.85 9.71
CA ILE A 78 -6.21 -8.18 9.77
C ILE A 78 -5.81 -8.80 11.09
N ASP A 79 -6.79 -9.29 11.85
CA ASP A 79 -6.55 -9.91 13.15
C ASP A 79 -6.05 -11.36 13.03
N GLY A 80 -5.74 -11.99 14.16
CA GLY A 80 -5.24 -13.36 14.20
C GLY A 80 -6.24 -14.41 13.74
N GLN A 81 -7.50 -14.05 13.54
CA GLN A 81 -8.54 -14.94 13.02
C GLN A 81 -8.81 -14.72 11.52
N GLY A 82 -8.03 -13.86 10.87
CA GLY A 82 -8.18 -13.55 9.45
C GLY A 82 -9.30 -12.57 9.12
N LYS A 83 -9.79 -11.84 10.12
CA LYS A 83 -10.85 -10.84 9.94
C LYS A 83 -10.28 -9.45 9.87
N ILE A 84 -10.94 -8.57 9.09
CA ILE A 84 -10.55 -7.17 9.01
C ILE A 84 -10.97 -6.48 10.31
N ALA A 85 -9.97 -6.04 11.08
CA ALA A 85 -10.19 -5.34 12.35
C ALA A 85 -10.19 -3.82 12.18
N TYR A 86 -9.55 -3.32 11.12
CA TYR A 86 -9.52 -1.90 10.78
C TYR A 86 -9.40 -1.74 9.27
N LYS A 87 -10.09 -0.74 8.75
CA LYS A 87 -10.09 -0.38 7.35
C LYS A 87 -10.11 1.14 7.24
N SER A 88 -9.08 1.74 6.65
CA SER A 88 -9.06 3.19 6.44
C SER A 88 -10.03 3.60 5.33
N LYS A 89 -10.32 4.89 5.25
CA LYS A 89 -10.88 5.47 4.04
C LYS A 89 -9.78 5.54 2.97
N PRO A 90 -10.14 5.60 1.68
CA PRO A 90 -9.13 5.74 0.63
C PRO A 90 -8.30 7.00 0.79
N GLY A 91 -7.01 6.93 0.42
CA GLY A 91 -6.15 8.10 0.37
C GLY A 91 -6.58 9.11 -0.72
N PRO A 92 -5.91 10.27 -0.77
CA PRO A 92 -4.86 10.67 0.17
C PRO A 92 -5.38 11.07 1.55
N PHE A 93 -6.64 11.54 1.65
CA PHE A 93 -7.18 12.09 2.90
C PHE A 93 -7.49 11.02 3.96
N GLY A 94 -7.74 9.79 3.53
CA GLY A 94 -8.00 8.66 4.43
C GLY A 94 -6.75 7.98 4.97
N PHE A 95 -5.57 8.37 4.50
CA PHE A 95 -4.30 7.81 4.96
C PHE A 95 -3.93 8.40 6.32
N LYS A 96 -4.27 7.68 7.39
CA LYS A 96 -4.07 8.11 8.78
C LYS A 96 -3.33 7.02 9.57
N PRO A 97 -2.00 7.01 9.53
CA PRO A 97 -1.22 6.00 10.25
C PRO A 97 -1.51 5.94 11.75
N ASP A 98 -1.84 7.07 12.38
CA ASP A 98 -2.15 7.10 13.81
C ASP A 98 -3.43 6.30 14.13
N ASP A 99 -4.42 6.32 13.25
CA ASP A 99 -5.64 5.53 13.43
C ASP A 99 -5.34 4.04 13.31
N LEU A 100 -4.45 3.66 12.38
CA LEU A 100 -3.97 2.28 12.27
C LEU A 100 -3.23 1.86 13.55
N ALA A 101 -2.36 2.71 14.07
CA ALA A 101 -1.62 2.44 15.29
C ALA A 101 -2.56 2.22 16.49
N ALA A 102 -3.59 3.04 16.62
CA ALA A 102 -4.61 2.90 17.66
C ALA A 102 -5.37 1.57 17.53
N ALA A 103 -5.75 1.20 16.30
CA ALA A 103 -6.41 -0.07 16.03
C ALA A 103 -5.51 -1.25 16.38
N LEU A 104 -4.22 -1.16 16.06
CA LEU A 104 -3.24 -2.19 16.37
C LEU A 104 -3.13 -2.42 17.86
N LEU A 105 -3.10 -1.36 18.66
CA LEU A 105 -3.06 -1.49 20.13
C LEU A 105 -4.29 -2.21 20.66
N ARG A 106 -5.48 -1.95 20.12
CA ARG A 106 -6.71 -2.64 20.52
C ARG A 106 -6.66 -4.13 20.21
N VAL A 107 -6.22 -4.48 19.01
CA VAL A 107 -6.14 -5.87 18.56
C VAL A 107 -5.13 -6.65 19.38
N THR A 108 -3.95 -6.11 19.62
CA THR A 108 -2.91 -6.77 20.41
C THR A 108 -3.32 -6.92 21.88
N ALA A 109 -4.02 -5.94 22.45
CA ALA A 109 -4.55 -6.03 23.81
C ALA A 109 -5.57 -7.17 23.96
N VAL A 110 -6.48 -7.34 22.97
CA VAL A 110 -7.45 -8.45 22.97
C VAL A 110 -6.73 -9.79 22.84
N GLN A 111 -5.74 -9.91 21.96
CA GLN A 111 -4.98 -11.15 21.81
C GLN A 111 -4.19 -11.52 23.06
N ALA A 112 -3.64 -10.53 23.77
CA ALA A 112 -2.90 -10.76 25.00
C ALA A 112 -3.77 -11.27 26.15
N ARG A 113 -5.10 -11.05 26.10
CA ARG A 113 -6.06 -11.53 27.11
C ARG A 113 -6.57 -12.94 26.85
N ARG A 114 -6.24 -13.50 25.71
CA ARG A 114 -6.61 -14.89 25.37
C ARG A 114 -5.48 -15.82 25.78
#